data_249d2fad968659cdfad4326cff63d07f
#
_entry.id   249d2fad968659cdfad4326cff63d07f
#
_cell.length_a   1.000
_cell.length_b   1.000
_cell.length_c   1.000
_cell.angle_alpha   90.00
_cell.angle_beta   90.00
_cell.angle_gamma   90.00
#
_symmetry.space_group_name_H-M   'P 1'
#
loop_
_entity.id
_entity.type
_entity.pdbx_description
1 polymer ?
#
loop_
_entity_poly.entity_id
_entity_poly.type
_entity_poly.pdbx_seq_one_letter_code
_entity_poly.pdbx_strand_id
1 'polypeptide(L)'
;LSDGAAEPELVQFSGEHSAGAVFRSALCFWQDDAIRGGLGCEAGPWAIAEFLDFPTGSRFIQSFKTVAASPIFDTASVFTKRLRFEELGRLFLERMVAHADGRLDARPERIVVGRPVAYAGGRPDPALARQRYDLMFESFGTEIHYVYEPLGAAFSYASRLTEPATLLVADFGGGTSDFSVVSVGELGAAQRCVPLGSAGIGIAGDRFDARIVDHLVLPLLGKGGTYRSFDKVLEIPGGFFNDFADWSKLALMRNRRTLEELAKLQRNAVDPAAIGRMIAIVENELGYPLYEAVGQLKRTLSSQEHASFRFSSGGLEIEAEVTRAEFERWIADDVRRIEETVDDALRKAQVTEGQIDRVFLTGGSSLIPTIREIFRRRFGDERIASGGELTSIAHGLAMIGEEDNILDWVA
;
A
#
# COMPACT_ATOMS: atom_id res chain seq x y z
N LEU A 1 2.38 18.78 -9.90
CA LEU A 1 2.94 20.14 -9.92
C LEU A 1 1.85 21.10 -10.34
N SER A 2 1.80 22.25 -9.70
CA SER A 2 0.96 23.37 -10.13
C SER A 2 1.71 24.69 -10.01
N ASP A 3 1.41 25.63 -10.92
CA ASP A 3 1.92 27.01 -10.92
C ASP A 3 0.79 28.04 -10.72
N GLY A 4 -0.42 27.59 -10.40
CA GLY A 4 -1.60 28.42 -10.21
C GLY A 4 -2.20 29.02 -11.48
N ALA A 5 -1.60 28.80 -12.63
CA ALA A 5 -2.03 29.39 -13.90
C ALA A 5 -2.76 28.39 -14.82
N ALA A 6 -2.55 27.08 -14.63
CA ALA A 6 -3.10 25.99 -15.42
C ALA A 6 -3.53 24.82 -14.54
N GLU A 7 -4.20 23.81 -15.12
CA GLU A 7 -4.49 22.57 -14.41
C GLU A 7 -3.17 21.92 -13.93
N PRO A 8 -3.16 21.30 -12.72
CA PRO A 8 -1.98 20.65 -12.19
C PRO A 8 -1.45 19.57 -13.11
N GLU A 9 -0.14 19.55 -13.31
CA GLU A 9 0.53 18.60 -14.18
C GLU A 9 1.09 17.43 -13.39
N LEU A 10 0.85 16.21 -13.88
CA LEU A 10 1.44 14.99 -13.31
C LEU A 10 2.89 14.84 -13.80
N VAL A 11 3.83 14.66 -12.88
CA VAL A 11 5.19 14.30 -13.22
C VAL A 11 5.18 12.92 -13.85
N GLN A 12 5.78 12.82 -15.04
CA GLN A 12 5.96 11.56 -15.74
C GLN A 12 7.36 11.03 -15.45
N PHE A 13 7.43 9.77 -15.08
CA PHE A 13 8.68 9.06 -14.87
C PHE A 13 8.92 8.15 -16.11
N SER A 14 9.89 8.51 -16.93
CA SER A 14 10.21 7.80 -18.17
C SER A 14 11.60 7.18 -18.11
N GLY A 15 11.72 5.91 -18.46
CA GLY A 15 12.98 5.16 -18.50
C GLY A 15 12.75 3.72 -18.93
N GLU A 16 13.82 2.95 -19.07
CA GLU A 16 13.74 1.53 -19.48
C GLU A 16 12.81 0.68 -18.60
N HIS A 17 12.60 1.11 -17.35
CA HIS A 17 11.84 0.35 -16.33
C HIS A 17 10.51 1.01 -15.93
N SER A 18 10.19 2.19 -16.47
CA SER A 18 8.96 2.91 -16.13
C SER A 18 8.46 3.77 -17.28
N ALA A 19 7.15 3.74 -17.47
CA ALA A 19 6.42 4.72 -18.26
C ALA A 19 5.13 5.08 -17.52
N GLY A 20 5.04 6.31 -16.96
CA GLY A 20 3.83 6.78 -16.31
C GLY A 20 4.07 7.69 -15.11
N ALA A 21 2.97 8.10 -14.48
CA ALA A 21 2.96 9.04 -13.36
C ALA A 21 2.98 8.36 -11.97
N VAL A 22 3.20 7.05 -11.89
CA VAL A 22 3.17 6.29 -10.64
C VAL A 22 4.59 5.94 -10.18
N PHE A 23 4.97 6.42 -9.01
CA PHE A 23 6.25 6.12 -8.37
C PHE A 23 6.02 5.30 -7.10
N ARG A 24 6.19 3.97 -7.20
CA ARG A 24 5.92 3.02 -6.10
C ARG A 24 6.83 3.26 -4.90
N SER A 25 6.31 3.10 -3.67
CA SER A 25 7.09 3.21 -2.42
C SER A 25 7.98 1.99 -2.22
N ALA A 26 9.01 1.87 -3.06
CA ALA A 26 10.02 0.81 -3.04
C ALA A 26 11.42 1.42 -3.03
N LEU A 27 12.34 0.77 -2.31
CA LEU A 27 13.76 1.08 -2.24
C LEU A 27 14.56 -0.20 -2.45
N CYS A 28 15.63 -0.13 -3.22
CA CYS A 28 16.62 -1.20 -3.37
C CYS A 28 18.00 -0.65 -3.02
N PHE A 29 18.75 -1.41 -2.23
CA PHE A 29 20.09 -1.05 -1.78
C PHE A 29 21.07 -2.14 -2.18
N TRP A 30 22.32 -1.74 -2.48
CA TRP A 30 23.44 -2.65 -2.72
C TRP A 30 24.74 -2.06 -2.17
N GLN A 31 25.72 -2.92 -1.95
CA GLN A 31 27.03 -2.46 -1.54
C GLN A 31 27.82 -2.01 -2.78
N ASP A 32 28.39 -0.81 -2.73
CA ASP A 32 29.15 -0.22 -3.82
C ASP A 32 30.33 0.60 -3.25
N ASP A 33 31.53 0.04 -3.37
CA ASP A 33 32.74 0.69 -2.85
C ASP A 33 33.12 1.98 -3.62
N ALA A 34 32.55 2.21 -4.81
CA ALA A 34 32.76 3.42 -5.58
C ALA A 34 31.92 4.60 -5.06
N ILE A 35 30.85 4.31 -4.32
CA ILE A 35 29.98 5.33 -3.72
C ILE A 35 30.48 5.74 -2.34
N ARG A 36 30.52 7.04 -2.09
CA ARG A 36 30.88 7.57 -0.78
C ARG A 36 29.89 7.05 0.28
N GLY A 37 30.39 6.24 1.22
CA GLY A 37 29.58 5.58 2.24
C GLY A 37 29.24 4.13 1.92
N GLY A 38 29.67 3.59 0.77
CA GLY A 38 29.62 2.17 0.42
C GLY A 38 28.22 1.62 0.19
N LEU A 39 27.22 2.46 -0.07
CA LEU A 39 25.83 2.05 -0.23
C LEU A 39 25.19 2.71 -1.45
N GLY A 40 24.90 1.93 -2.48
CA GLY A 40 24.04 2.31 -3.59
C GLY A 40 22.56 2.23 -3.22
N CYS A 41 21.73 3.05 -3.84
CA CYS A 41 20.29 3.07 -3.60
C CYS A 41 19.53 3.50 -4.85
N GLU A 42 18.46 2.78 -5.17
CA GLU A 42 17.43 3.17 -6.10
C GLU A 42 16.04 3.13 -5.47
N ALA A 43 15.08 3.86 -6.09
CA ALA A 43 13.71 3.95 -5.62
C ALA A 43 12.69 3.72 -6.76
N GLY A 44 11.43 3.47 -6.38
CA GLY A 44 10.33 3.34 -7.31
C GLY A 44 10.48 2.15 -8.26
N PRO A 45 10.15 2.33 -9.55
CA PRO A 45 10.29 1.30 -10.58
C PRO A 45 11.73 0.84 -10.77
N TRP A 46 12.71 1.72 -10.63
CA TRP A 46 14.15 1.40 -10.73
C TRP A 46 14.62 0.50 -9.60
N ALA A 47 14.11 0.71 -8.39
CA ALA A 47 14.39 -0.19 -7.27
C ALA A 47 13.87 -1.61 -7.51
N ILE A 48 12.72 -1.73 -8.17
CA ILE A 48 12.14 -3.03 -8.53
C ILE A 48 13.01 -3.71 -9.59
N ALA A 49 13.41 -2.97 -10.63
CA ALA A 49 14.27 -3.49 -11.69
C ALA A 49 15.61 -3.96 -11.14
N GLU A 50 16.28 -3.12 -10.35
CA GLU A 50 17.57 -3.45 -9.73
C GLU A 50 17.49 -4.72 -8.88
N PHE A 51 16.41 -4.88 -8.11
CA PHE A 51 16.19 -6.08 -7.30
C PHE A 51 15.95 -7.32 -8.17
N LEU A 52 15.22 -7.21 -9.28
CA LEU A 52 14.94 -8.32 -10.18
C LEU A 52 16.20 -8.78 -10.94
N ASP A 53 17.07 -7.83 -11.31
CA ASP A 53 18.32 -8.11 -11.98
C ASP A 53 19.38 -8.69 -11.03
N PHE A 54 19.42 -8.20 -9.79
CA PHE A 54 20.40 -8.59 -8.78
C PHE A 54 19.74 -8.97 -7.44
N PRO A 55 18.93 -10.03 -7.37
CA PRO A 55 18.21 -10.40 -6.15
C PRO A 55 19.15 -10.83 -5.02
N THR A 56 20.30 -11.41 -5.35
CA THR A 56 21.34 -11.77 -4.39
C THR A 56 22.37 -10.65 -4.25
N GLY A 57 22.56 -10.14 -3.04
CA GLY A 57 23.46 -9.04 -2.78
C GLY A 57 22.80 -7.66 -2.73
N SER A 58 21.51 -7.57 -2.99
CA SER A 58 20.70 -6.38 -2.79
C SER A 58 19.80 -6.50 -1.55
N ARG A 59 19.33 -5.37 -1.04
CA ARG A 59 18.34 -5.28 0.03
C ARG A 59 17.13 -4.49 -0.46
N PHE A 60 16.02 -5.17 -0.70
CA PHE A 60 14.78 -4.57 -1.16
C PHE A 60 13.85 -4.24 0.01
N ILE A 61 13.27 -3.04 0.01
CA ILE A 61 12.29 -2.58 0.99
C ILE A 61 11.12 -1.97 0.23
N GLN A 62 9.94 -2.55 0.39
CA GLN A 62 8.70 -2.08 -0.23
C GLN A 62 7.73 -1.59 0.84
N SER A 63 6.79 -0.72 0.46
CA SER A 63 5.67 -0.26 1.32
C SER A 63 6.12 0.29 2.68
N PHE A 64 7.33 0.87 2.77
CA PHE A 64 7.88 1.39 4.03
C PHE A 64 6.97 2.44 4.68
N LYS A 65 6.06 3.09 3.93
CA LYS A 65 5.04 4.00 4.46
C LYS A 65 4.17 3.37 5.56
N THR A 66 3.95 2.06 5.51
CA THR A 66 3.09 1.35 6.48
C THR A 66 3.64 1.37 7.91
N VAL A 67 4.95 1.55 8.07
CA VAL A 67 5.58 1.62 9.40
C VAL A 67 5.73 3.05 9.94
N ALA A 68 5.25 4.07 9.22
CA ALA A 68 5.34 5.46 9.63
C ALA A 68 4.79 5.70 11.04
N ALA A 69 3.61 5.15 11.34
CA ALA A 69 2.93 5.28 12.63
C ALA A 69 3.24 4.14 13.62
N SER A 70 4.20 3.26 13.32
CA SER A 70 4.50 2.10 14.14
C SER A 70 5.48 2.44 15.27
N PRO A 71 5.07 2.40 16.57
CA PRO A 71 5.99 2.60 17.69
C PRO A 71 7.03 1.49 17.85
N ILE A 72 6.76 0.30 17.26
CA ILE A 72 7.65 -0.86 17.34
C ILE A 72 8.76 -0.78 16.29
N PHE A 73 8.53 -0.03 15.20
CA PHE A 73 9.54 0.17 14.19
C PHE A 73 10.52 1.25 14.63
N ASP A 74 11.79 0.87 14.79
CA ASP A 74 12.89 1.77 15.08
C ASP A 74 13.74 2.01 13.81
N THR A 75 14.31 0.94 13.26
CA THR A 75 15.19 1.00 12.09
C THR A 75 15.00 -0.21 11.18
N ALA A 76 15.24 -0.03 9.88
CA ALA A 76 15.43 -1.10 8.93
C ALA A 76 16.94 -1.43 8.81
N SER A 77 17.28 -2.72 8.85
CA SER A 77 18.65 -3.18 8.60
C SER A 77 18.92 -3.23 7.11
N VAL A 78 19.95 -2.49 6.67
CA VAL A 78 20.44 -2.44 5.29
C VAL A 78 21.94 -2.74 5.34
N PHE A 79 22.31 -3.99 5.13
CA PHE A 79 23.68 -4.52 5.33
C PHE A 79 24.21 -4.19 6.73
N THR A 80 25.29 -3.41 6.83
CA THR A 80 25.89 -2.98 8.09
C THR A 80 25.25 -1.73 8.68
N LYS A 81 24.35 -1.05 7.93
CA LYS A 81 23.69 0.18 8.37
C LYS A 81 22.30 -0.11 8.94
N ARG A 82 21.85 0.79 9.80
CA ARG A 82 20.49 0.84 10.31
C ARG A 82 19.88 2.18 9.91
N LEU A 83 18.79 2.14 9.13
CA LEU A 83 18.12 3.33 8.62
C LEU A 83 16.78 3.51 9.31
N ARG A 84 16.52 4.70 9.82
CA ARG A 84 15.24 5.10 10.39
C ARG A 84 14.24 5.38 9.27
N PHE A 85 12.96 5.53 9.61
CA PHE A 85 11.90 5.82 8.65
C PHE A 85 12.20 7.07 7.82
N GLU A 86 12.56 8.16 8.48
CA GLU A 86 12.85 9.45 7.83
C GLU A 86 14.08 9.38 6.91
N GLU A 87 15.06 8.53 7.22
CA GLU A 87 16.22 8.31 6.36
C GLU A 87 15.85 7.51 5.10
N LEU A 88 15.02 6.47 5.24
CA LEU A 88 14.46 5.74 4.09
C LEU A 88 13.63 6.67 3.20
N GLY A 89 12.78 7.48 3.83
CA GLY A 89 11.94 8.44 3.13
C GLY A 89 12.73 9.50 2.37
N ARG A 90 13.81 10.02 2.98
CA ARG A 90 14.69 11.00 2.33
C ARG A 90 15.37 10.42 1.10
N LEU A 91 15.93 9.22 1.20
CA LEU A 91 16.52 8.52 0.05
C LEU A 91 15.50 8.27 -1.06
N PHE A 92 14.28 7.90 -0.69
CA PHE A 92 13.19 7.73 -1.64
C PHE A 92 12.87 9.03 -2.38
N LEU A 93 12.76 10.16 -1.67
CA LEU A 93 12.49 11.47 -2.27
C LEU A 93 13.65 11.96 -3.15
N GLU A 94 14.89 11.78 -2.71
CA GLU A 94 16.09 12.13 -3.50
C GLU A 94 16.11 11.39 -4.85
N ARG A 95 15.78 10.08 -4.84
CA ARG A 95 15.71 9.29 -6.08
C ARG A 95 14.52 9.71 -6.94
N MET A 96 13.36 9.96 -6.33
CA MET A 96 12.18 10.45 -7.05
C MET A 96 12.47 11.77 -7.78
N VAL A 97 13.12 12.71 -7.10
CA VAL A 97 13.55 13.99 -7.72
C VAL A 97 14.54 13.75 -8.86
N ALA A 98 15.52 12.87 -8.68
CA ALA A 98 16.50 12.55 -9.70
C ALA A 98 15.88 11.96 -10.98
N HIS A 99 14.78 11.18 -10.84
CA HIS A 99 14.07 10.57 -11.97
C HIS A 99 12.95 11.46 -12.57
N ALA A 100 12.79 12.68 -12.08
CA ALA A 100 11.76 13.61 -12.55
C ALA A 100 12.21 14.51 -13.73
N ASP A 101 13.33 14.22 -14.38
CA ASP A 101 13.89 14.94 -15.54
C ASP A 101 13.97 16.46 -15.33
N GLY A 102 14.42 16.89 -14.14
CA GLY A 102 14.57 18.29 -13.77
C GLY A 102 13.25 19.02 -13.39
N ARG A 103 12.11 18.36 -13.49
CA ARG A 103 10.80 18.98 -13.20
C ARG A 103 10.59 19.28 -11.72
N LEU A 104 11.36 18.66 -10.85
CA LEU A 104 11.33 18.87 -9.40
C LEU A 104 12.57 19.60 -8.88
N ASP A 105 13.40 20.17 -9.76
CA ASP A 105 14.62 20.91 -9.37
C ASP A 105 14.30 22.28 -8.75
N ALA A 106 13.21 22.91 -9.18
CA ALA A 106 12.76 24.16 -8.60
C ALA A 106 12.16 23.92 -7.22
N ARG A 107 12.60 24.73 -6.24
CA ARG A 107 12.03 24.68 -4.90
C ARG A 107 10.58 25.17 -4.93
N PRO A 108 9.60 24.36 -4.52
CA PRO A 108 8.22 24.79 -4.47
C PRO A 108 7.98 25.77 -3.31
N GLU A 109 7.00 26.63 -3.41
CA GLU A 109 6.59 27.52 -2.31
C GLU A 109 5.96 26.70 -1.17
N ARG A 110 5.16 25.69 -1.52
CA ARG A 110 4.55 24.77 -0.56
C ARG A 110 4.50 23.33 -1.10
N ILE A 111 4.45 22.37 -0.19
CA ILE A 111 4.26 20.94 -0.50
C ILE A 111 3.00 20.46 0.21
N VAL A 112 2.09 19.85 -0.52
CA VAL A 112 0.92 19.17 0.04
C VAL A 112 1.14 17.67 0.00
N VAL A 113 1.12 17.05 1.17
CA VAL A 113 1.40 15.63 1.36
C VAL A 113 0.11 14.90 1.73
N GLY A 114 -0.25 13.90 0.95
CA GLY A 114 -1.35 13.00 1.29
C GLY A 114 -1.00 12.11 2.48
N ARG A 115 -1.94 11.99 3.43
CA ARG A 115 -1.86 11.03 4.53
C ARG A 115 -3.16 10.24 4.65
N PRO A 116 -3.12 9.00 5.13
CA PRO A 116 -4.34 8.25 5.40
C PRO A 116 -5.13 8.89 6.55
N VAL A 117 -6.45 8.66 6.57
CA VAL A 117 -7.31 9.04 7.71
C VAL A 117 -6.95 8.20 8.94
N ALA A 118 -6.71 6.90 8.72
CA ALA A 118 -6.24 6.00 9.76
C ALA A 118 -5.00 5.24 9.30
N TYR A 119 -3.95 5.24 10.12
CA TYR A 119 -2.74 4.47 9.81
C TYR A 119 -2.95 2.97 10.03
N ALA A 120 -2.29 2.15 9.22
CA ALA A 120 -2.24 0.70 9.41
C ALA A 120 -1.47 0.31 10.66
N GLY A 121 -1.78 -0.88 11.22
CA GLY A 121 -1.10 -1.45 12.38
C GLY A 121 -1.99 -1.68 13.59
N GLY A 122 -1.50 -2.43 14.57
CA GLY A 122 -2.26 -2.80 15.75
C GLY A 122 -2.45 -1.66 16.77
N ARG A 123 -1.50 -0.73 16.85
CA ARG A 123 -1.51 0.46 17.73
C ARG A 123 -0.75 1.60 17.02
N PRO A 124 -1.31 2.19 15.97
CA PRO A 124 -0.64 3.27 15.27
C PRO A 124 -0.58 4.54 16.13
N ASP A 125 0.53 5.26 16.01
CA ASP A 125 0.74 6.57 16.64
C ASP A 125 0.80 7.66 15.54
N PRO A 126 -0.27 8.43 15.35
CA PRO A 126 -0.33 9.49 14.33
C PRO A 126 0.66 10.63 14.58
N ALA A 127 0.96 10.94 15.86
CA ALA A 127 1.91 11.99 16.20
C ALA A 127 3.35 11.59 15.82
N LEU A 128 3.72 10.33 16.07
CA LEU A 128 4.98 9.75 15.63
C LEU A 128 5.08 9.76 14.09
N ALA A 129 4.01 9.39 13.38
CA ALA A 129 3.97 9.44 11.93
C ALA A 129 4.24 10.86 11.43
N ARG A 130 3.54 11.86 12.00
CA ARG A 130 3.72 13.27 11.66
C ARG A 130 5.18 13.71 11.85
N GLN A 131 5.77 13.43 13.00
CA GLN A 131 7.17 13.76 13.28
C GLN A 131 8.12 13.13 12.26
N ARG A 132 7.92 11.86 11.90
CA ARG A 132 8.74 11.16 10.92
C ARG A 132 8.63 11.75 9.53
N TYR A 133 7.42 12.13 9.11
CA TYR A 133 7.21 12.81 7.83
C TYR A 133 7.81 14.21 7.83
N ASP A 134 7.69 14.99 8.91
CA ASP A 134 8.33 16.31 9.01
C ASP A 134 9.84 16.20 8.82
N LEU A 135 10.49 15.21 9.46
CA LEU A 135 11.93 14.94 9.28
C LEU A 135 12.28 14.44 7.88
N MET A 136 11.40 13.64 7.26
CA MET A 136 11.59 13.14 5.89
C MET A 136 11.61 14.27 4.87
N PHE A 137 10.74 15.26 5.00
CA PHE A 137 10.61 16.39 4.09
C PHE A 137 11.48 17.60 4.46
N GLU A 138 12.18 17.58 5.60
CA GLU A 138 13.00 18.70 6.11
C GLU A 138 13.99 19.26 5.06
N SER A 139 14.55 18.39 4.21
CA SER A 139 15.52 18.77 3.18
C SER A 139 14.95 19.70 2.11
N PHE A 140 13.65 19.72 1.88
CA PHE A 140 13.04 20.66 0.95
C PHE A 140 13.01 22.10 1.48
N GLY A 141 13.02 22.27 2.81
CA GLY A 141 13.09 23.58 3.46
C GLY A 141 11.97 24.54 3.05
N THR A 142 10.77 24.00 2.80
CA THR A 142 9.57 24.71 2.36
C THR A 142 8.39 24.38 3.28
N GLU A 143 7.30 25.10 3.18
CA GLU A 143 6.08 24.86 3.94
C GLU A 143 5.43 23.53 3.54
N ILE A 144 5.06 22.69 4.53
CA ILE A 144 4.48 21.37 4.30
C ILE A 144 3.10 21.29 4.97
N HIS A 145 2.11 20.94 4.16
CA HIS A 145 0.75 20.72 4.61
C HIS A 145 0.37 19.25 4.43
N TYR A 146 -0.28 18.66 5.45
CA TYR A 146 -0.76 17.29 5.38
C TYR A 146 -2.28 17.29 5.23
N VAL A 147 -2.76 16.62 4.20
CA VAL A 147 -4.18 16.52 3.85
C VAL A 147 -4.58 15.05 3.76
N TYR A 148 -5.77 14.69 4.17
CA TYR A 148 -6.26 13.33 3.99
C TYR A 148 -6.34 12.96 2.50
N GLU A 149 -5.77 11.81 2.13
CA GLU A 149 -5.74 11.31 0.74
C GLU A 149 -7.12 11.34 0.06
N PRO A 150 -8.23 10.89 0.70
CA PRO A 150 -9.55 10.98 0.07
C PRO A 150 -10.06 12.40 -0.14
N LEU A 151 -9.58 13.41 0.59
CA LEU A 151 -9.92 14.81 0.32
C LEU A 151 -9.25 15.30 -0.98
N GLY A 152 -8.01 14.91 -1.23
CA GLY A 152 -7.37 15.14 -2.52
C GLY A 152 -8.16 14.54 -3.67
N ALA A 153 -8.57 13.28 -3.55
CA ALA A 153 -9.40 12.63 -4.56
C ALA A 153 -10.76 13.34 -4.75
N ALA A 154 -11.39 13.79 -3.64
CA ALA A 154 -12.63 14.55 -3.67
C ALA A 154 -12.48 15.87 -4.45
N PHE A 155 -11.40 16.59 -4.19
CA PHE A 155 -11.13 17.87 -4.84
C PHE A 155 -10.91 17.70 -6.36
N SER A 156 -10.12 16.69 -6.74
CA SER A 156 -9.92 16.33 -8.15
C SER A 156 -11.23 15.95 -8.85
N TYR A 157 -12.14 15.23 -8.18
CA TYR A 157 -13.43 14.88 -8.75
C TYR A 157 -14.38 16.09 -8.81
N ALA A 158 -14.41 16.91 -7.76
CA ALA A 158 -15.26 18.10 -7.66
C ALA A 158 -14.96 19.12 -8.77
N SER A 159 -13.72 19.21 -9.25
CA SER A 159 -13.36 20.13 -10.35
C SER A 159 -14.15 19.85 -11.64
N ARG A 160 -14.64 18.62 -11.82
CA ARG A 160 -15.42 18.15 -12.99
C ARG A 160 -16.94 18.33 -12.82
N LEU A 161 -17.40 18.63 -11.60
CA LEU A 161 -18.83 18.82 -11.34
C LEU A 161 -19.28 20.22 -11.74
N THR A 162 -20.45 20.29 -12.35
CA THR A 162 -21.10 21.56 -12.75
C THR A 162 -22.19 22.00 -11.77
N GLU A 163 -22.68 21.08 -10.95
CA GLU A 163 -23.75 21.29 -9.98
C GLU A 163 -23.30 20.96 -8.56
N PRO A 164 -23.89 21.60 -7.53
CA PRO A 164 -23.63 21.23 -6.14
C PRO A 164 -23.95 19.74 -5.88
N ALA A 165 -23.13 19.09 -5.05
CA ALA A 165 -23.32 17.68 -4.73
C ALA A 165 -22.69 17.31 -3.38
N THR A 166 -23.24 16.32 -2.71
CA THR A 166 -22.60 15.65 -1.58
C THR A 166 -21.89 14.38 -2.08
N LEU A 167 -20.58 14.36 -1.93
CA LEU A 167 -19.71 13.27 -2.38
C LEU A 167 -19.32 12.36 -1.22
N LEU A 168 -19.37 11.05 -1.44
CA LEU A 168 -18.60 10.07 -0.66
C LEU A 168 -17.41 9.63 -1.50
N VAL A 169 -16.21 9.89 -1.02
CA VAL A 169 -14.98 9.36 -1.64
C VAL A 169 -14.50 8.17 -0.84
N ALA A 170 -14.23 7.08 -1.52
CA ALA A 170 -13.68 5.86 -0.96
C ALA A 170 -12.35 5.55 -1.64
N ASP A 171 -11.25 5.74 -0.90
CA ASP A 171 -9.89 5.48 -1.34
C ASP A 171 -9.38 4.17 -0.78
N PHE A 172 -9.02 3.25 -1.68
CA PHE A 172 -8.51 1.92 -1.36
C PHE A 172 -7.02 1.81 -1.72
N GLY A 173 -6.16 2.22 -0.79
CA GLY A 173 -4.71 2.13 -0.95
C GLY A 173 -4.16 0.70 -0.85
N GLY A 174 -2.85 0.59 -0.62
CA GLY A 174 -2.21 -0.69 -0.29
C GLY A 174 -2.53 -1.14 1.13
N GLY A 175 -2.29 -0.27 2.12
CA GLY A 175 -2.41 -0.59 3.54
C GLY A 175 -3.69 -0.12 4.21
N THR A 176 -4.37 0.90 3.69
CA THR A 176 -5.55 1.54 4.29
C THR A 176 -6.70 1.69 3.31
N SER A 177 -7.92 1.67 3.84
CA SER A 177 -9.12 2.13 3.15
C SER A 177 -9.67 3.35 3.89
N ASP A 178 -9.79 4.45 3.18
CA ASP A 178 -10.10 5.75 3.75
C ASP A 178 -11.34 6.34 3.08
N PHE A 179 -12.24 6.91 3.88
CA PHE A 179 -13.54 7.43 3.43
C PHE A 179 -13.70 8.88 3.86
N SER A 180 -14.12 9.74 2.95
CA SER A 180 -14.44 11.13 3.25
C SER A 180 -15.75 11.55 2.60
N VAL A 181 -16.57 12.24 3.36
CA VAL A 181 -17.79 12.91 2.86
C VAL A 181 -17.48 14.39 2.68
N VAL A 182 -17.75 14.91 1.49
CA VAL A 182 -17.44 16.28 1.10
C VAL A 182 -18.67 16.91 0.46
N SER A 183 -19.03 18.11 0.91
CA SER A 183 -20.02 18.95 0.24
C SER A 183 -19.33 19.78 -0.84
N VAL A 184 -19.85 19.73 -2.05
CA VAL A 184 -19.39 20.55 -3.18
C VAL A 184 -20.45 21.60 -3.48
N GLY A 185 -20.08 22.87 -3.36
CA GLY A 185 -20.94 24.02 -3.66
C GLY A 185 -20.97 24.43 -5.14
N GLU A 186 -21.60 25.55 -5.42
CA GLU A 186 -21.70 26.10 -6.77
C GLU A 186 -20.35 26.51 -7.36
N LEU A 187 -20.24 26.50 -8.67
CA LEU A 187 -19.07 26.99 -9.40
C LEU A 187 -18.82 28.48 -9.07
N GLY A 188 -17.58 28.79 -8.67
CA GLY A 188 -17.19 30.15 -8.31
C GLY A 188 -17.49 30.56 -6.86
N ALA A 189 -17.99 29.64 -6.02
CA ALA A 189 -18.08 29.87 -4.59
C ALA A 189 -16.66 30.04 -3.99
N ALA A 190 -16.51 30.95 -3.03
CA ALA A 190 -15.21 31.20 -2.36
C ALA A 190 -14.65 29.97 -1.67
N GLN A 191 -15.51 29.09 -1.16
CA GLN A 191 -15.16 27.76 -0.66
C GLN A 191 -16.05 26.73 -1.32
N ARG A 192 -15.55 26.13 -2.39
CA ARG A 192 -16.33 25.21 -3.21
C ARG A 192 -16.48 23.83 -2.57
N CYS A 193 -15.47 23.36 -1.89
CA CYS A 193 -15.47 22.05 -1.23
C CYS A 193 -15.40 22.22 0.28
N VAL A 194 -16.24 21.49 1.01
CA VAL A 194 -16.27 21.49 2.48
C VAL A 194 -16.22 20.05 2.98
N PRO A 195 -15.16 19.61 3.69
CA PRO A 195 -15.11 18.30 4.30
C PRO A 195 -16.15 18.22 5.44
N LEU A 196 -17.03 17.23 5.40
CA LEU A 196 -18.07 17.00 6.40
C LEU A 196 -17.66 15.97 7.46
N GLY A 197 -16.93 14.92 7.05
CA GLY A 197 -16.47 13.87 7.95
C GLY A 197 -15.62 12.84 7.25
N SER A 198 -14.73 12.20 8.00
CA SER A 198 -13.83 11.18 7.47
C SER A 198 -13.66 10.01 8.46
N ALA A 199 -13.49 8.81 7.93
CA ALA A 199 -13.13 7.61 8.68
C ALA A 199 -12.16 6.75 7.85
N GLY A 200 -11.35 5.94 8.52
CA GLY A 200 -10.41 5.07 7.84
C GLY A 200 -10.13 3.80 8.64
N ILE A 201 -9.60 2.80 7.95
CA ILE A 201 -9.23 1.51 8.53
C ILE A 201 -7.95 0.97 7.89
N GLY A 202 -7.09 0.33 8.68
CA GLY A 202 -5.86 -0.32 8.22
C GLY A 202 -6.12 -1.67 7.52
N ILE A 203 -7.05 -1.71 6.59
CA ILE A 203 -7.41 -2.88 5.77
C ILE A 203 -7.55 -2.43 4.33
N ALA A 204 -6.73 -2.98 3.44
CA ALA A 204 -6.80 -2.75 2.00
C ALA A 204 -6.05 -3.84 1.22
N GLY A 205 -5.45 -3.52 0.08
CA GLY A 205 -4.83 -4.46 -0.84
C GLY A 205 -3.84 -5.42 -0.21
N ASP A 206 -2.94 -4.94 0.65
CA ASP A 206 -1.92 -5.75 1.33
C ASP A 206 -2.55 -6.78 2.28
N ARG A 207 -3.69 -6.42 2.91
CA ARG A 207 -4.44 -7.35 3.76
C ARG A 207 -5.09 -8.46 2.94
N PHE A 208 -5.60 -8.12 1.76
CA PHE A 208 -6.18 -9.12 0.85
C PHE A 208 -5.10 -10.05 0.29
N ASP A 209 -3.93 -9.54 -0.02
CA ASP A 209 -2.76 -10.35 -0.40
C ASP A 209 -2.35 -11.30 0.73
N ALA A 210 -2.30 -10.81 1.97
CA ALA A 210 -2.04 -11.64 3.13
C ALA A 210 -3.10 -12.74 3.34
N ARG A 211 -4.38 -12.51 3.02
CA ARG A 211 -5.41 -13.55 3.04
C ARG A 211 -5.18 -14.63 1.98
N ILE A 212 -4.78 -14.23 0.77
CA ILE A 212 -4.41 -15.20 -0.28
C ILE A 212 -3.20 -16.03 0.18
N VAL A 213 -2.17 -15.39 0.72
CA VAL A 213 -1.01 -16.11 1.27
C VAL A 213 -1.46 -17.09 2.35
N ASP A 214 -2.28 -16.64 3.28
CA ASP A 214 -2.72 -17.44 4.43
C ASP A 214 -3.54 -18.67 4.04
N HIS A 215 -4.46 -18.51 3.11
CA HIS A 215 -5.41 -19.58 2.72
C HIS A 215 -4.93 -20.46 1.56
N LEU A 216 -4.09 -19.93 0.67
CA LEU A 216 -3.62 -20.64 -0.51
C LEU A 216 -2.18 -21.10 -0.38
N VAL A 217 -1.26 -20.18 -0.05
CA VAL A 217 0.17 -20.45 -0.10
C VAL A 217 0.64 -21.21 1.13
N LEU A 218 0.30 -20.75 2.33
CA LEU A 218 0.81 -21.33 3.57
C LEU A 218 0.44 -22.80 3.80
N PRO A 219 -0.75 -23.30 3.40
CA PRO A 219 -1.02 -24.75 3.45
C PRO A 219 -0.03 -25.56 2.59
N LEU A 220 0.36 -25.05 1.42
CA LEU A 220 1.37 -25.67 0.55
C LEU A 220 2.78 -25.63 1.12
N LEU A 221 3.01 -24.73 2.09
CA LEU A 221 4.28 -24.60 2.85
C LEU A 221 4.23 -25.26 4.23
N GLY A 222 3.18 -26.03 4.53
CA GLY A 222 3.05 -26.85 5.73
C GLY A 222 2.20 -26.29 6.85
N LYS A 223 1.46 -25.19 6.66
CA LYS A 223 0.48 -24.69 7.63
C LYS A 223 -0.64 -25.72 7.83
N GLY A 224 -0.98 -26.01 9.09
CA GLY A 224 -1.93 -27.07 9.46
C GLY A 224 -1.35 -28.48 9.38
N GLY A 225 -0.09 -28.62 8.95
CA GLY A 225 0.62 -29.90 8.96
C GLY A 225 1.12 -30.27 10.36
N THR A 226 1.73 -31.47 10.44
CA THR A 226 2.19 -32.04 11.70
C THR A 226 3.66 -32.48 11.62
N TYR A 227 4.30 -32.60 12.78
CA TYR A 227 5.66 -33.11 12.92
C TYR A 227 5.75 -34.08 14.09
N ARG A 228 6.73 -34.98 14.02
CA ARG A 228 7.01 -35.95 15.06
C ARG A 228 7.98 -35.37 16.10
N SER A 229 7.61 -35.48 17.37
CA SER A 229 8.47 -35.13 18.50
C SER A 229 8.43 -36.25 19.52
N PHE A 230 9.51 -37.02 19.59
CA PHE A 230 9.58 -38.29 20.31
C PHE A 230 8.42 -39.21 19.84
N ASP A 231 7.59 -39.69 20.75
CA ASP A 231 6.47 -40.59 20.47
C ASP A 231 5.15 -39.85 20.17
N LYS A 232 5.20 -38.53 19.96
CA LYS A 232 4.02 -37.67 19.74
C LYS A 232 4.04 -37.05 18.34
N VAL A 233 2.85 -36.92 17.78
CA VAL A 233 2.61 -36.10 16.57
C VAL A 233 1.99 -34.79 17.05
N LEU A 234 2.62 -33.67 16.71
CA LEU A 234 2.25 -32.33 17.11
C LEU A 234 1.98 -31.46 15.88
N GLU A 235 1.11 -30.46 16.02
CA GLU A 235 0.92 -29.47 14.95
C GLU A 235 2.15 -28.58 14.82
N ILE A 236 2.45 -28.18 13.58
CA ILE A 236 3.53 -27.25 13.28
C ILE A 236 3.20 -25.87 13.91
N PRO A 237 4.11 -25.26 14.67
CA PRO A 237 3.85 -24.00 15.35
C PRO A 237 3.45 -22.89 14.39
N GLY A 238 2.34 -22.19 14.69
CA GLY A 238 1.78 -21.13 13.85
C GLY A 238 2.68 -19.88 13.70
N GLY A 239 3.64 -19.67 14.59
CA GLY A 239 4.53 -18.50 14.60
C GLY A 239 5.27 -18.30 13.28
N PHE A 240 5.81 -19.37 12.69
CA PHE A 240 6.50 -19.29 11.39
C PHE A 240 5.60 -18.78 10.27
N PHE A 241 4.35 -19.19 10.25
CA PHE A 241 3.39 -18.81 9.21
C PHE A 241 2.91 -17.37 9.37
N ASN A 242 2.75 -16.87 10.60
CA ASN A 242 2.36 -15.49 10.85
C ASN A 242 3.41 -14.49 10.33
N ASP A 243 4.68 -14.79 10.54
CA ASP A 243 5.77 -13.94 10.06
C ASP A 243 5.94 -14.05 8.54
N PHE A 244 5.70 -15.24 7.98
CA PHE A 244 5.73 -15.44 6.53
C PHE A 244 4.59 -14.71 5.80
N ALA A 245 3.38 -14.67 6.39
CA ALA A 245 2.22 -13.99 5.81
C ALA A 245 2.35 -12.46 5.85
N ASP A 246 3.27 -11.93 6.64
CA ASP A 246 3.58 -10.51 6.69
C ASP A 246 4.81 -10.24 5.83
N TRP A 247 4.58 -9.70 4.65
CA TRP A 247 5.63 -9.37 3.69
C TRP A 247 6.79 -8.59 4.32
N SER A 248 6.51 -7.66 5.23
CA SER A 248 7.55 -6.87 5.90
C SER A 248 8.43 -7.70 6.84
N LYS A 249 7.90 -8.80 7.37
CA LYS A 249 8.60 -9.73 8.26
C LYS A 249 9.27 -10.89 7.53
N LEU A 250 8.76 -11.26 6.35
CA LEU A 250 9.32 -12.37 5.57
C LEU A 250 10.82 -12.21 5.34
N ALA A 251 11.26 -11.00 5.00
CA ALA A 251 12.69 -10.71 4.85
C ALA A 251 13.50 -10.86 6.15
N LEU A 252 12.86 -10.72 7.32
CA LEU A 252 13.52 -10.90 8.62
C LEU A 252 13.66 -12.38 9.00
N MET A 253 12.92 -13.28 8.36
CA MET A 253 13.03 -14.72 8.58
C MET A 253 14.36 -15.30 8.08
N ARG A 254 15.06 -14.62 7.16
CA ARG A 254 16.38 -15.00 6.66
C ARG A 254 17.47 -14.71 7.70
N ASN A 255 17.36 -15.35 8.84
CA ASN A 255 18.41 -15.34 9.87
C ASN A 255 18.77 -16.78 10.26
N ARG A 256 19.99 -16.97 10.71
CA ARG A 256 20.56 -18.29 11.03
C ARG A 256 19.67 -19.10 11.98
N ARG A 257 19.14 -18.47 13.02
CA ARG A 257 18.33 -19.15 14.03
C ARG A 257 17.03 -19.68 13.42
N THR A 258 16.29 -18.83 12.68
CA THR A 258 15.04 -19.23 12.04
C THR A 258 15.26 -20.36 11.03
N LEU A 259 16.31 -20.27 10.21
CA LEU A 259 16.64 -21.32 9.24
C LEU A 259 17.03 -22.62 9.90
N GLU A 260 17.81 -22.61 10.99
CA GLU A 260 18.14 -23.80 11.78
C GLU A 260 16.88 -24.43 12.41
N GLU A 261 15.96 -23.62 12.92
CA GLU A 261 14.68 -24.09 13.48
C GLU A 261 13.79 -24.70 12.38
N LEU A 262 13.68 -24.08 11.21
CA LEU A 262 12.95 -24.61 10.06
C LEU A 262 13.58 -25.91 9.52
N ALA A 263 14.90 -26.00 9.42
CA ALA A 263 15.60 -27.22 9.00
C ALA A 263 15.42 -28.38 10.01
N LYS A 264 15.34 -28.07 11.31
CA LYS A 264 15.01 -29.06 12.33
C LYS A 264 13.55 -29.52 12.21
N LEU A 265 12.63 -28.60 11.96
CA LEU A 265 11.23 -28.90 11.73
C LEU A 265 11.06 -29.77 10.49
N GLN A 266 11.73 -29.45 9.37
CA GLN A 266 11.69 -30.22 8.13
C GLN A 266 12.05 -31.70 8.34
N ARG A 267 13.11 -31.97 9.09
CA ARG A 267 13.55 -33.37 9.36
C ARG A 267 12.50 -34.18 10.10
N ASN A 268 11.64 -33.54 10.87
CA ASN A 268 10.65 -34.22 11.70
C ASN A 268 9.20 -34.05 11.16
N ALA A 269 9.00 -33.25 10.14
CA ALA A 269 7.69 -33.02 9.54
C ALA A 269 7.13 -34.28 8.89
N VAL A 270 5.80 -34.44 8.91
CA VAL A 270 5.13 -35.52 8.19
C VAL A 270 5.21 -35.28 6.67
N ASP A 271 5.15 -34.00 6.27
CA ASP A 271 5.48 -33.54 4.91
C ASP A 271 6.75 -32.67 4.92
N PRO A 272 7.95 -33.27 4.77
CA PRO A 272 9.20 -32.52 4.73
C PRO A 272 9.32 -31.62 3.49
N ALA A 273 8.64 -31.97 2.39
CA ALA A 273 8.72 -31.20 1.15
C ALA A 273 8.02 -29.83 1.29
N ALA A 274 6.91 -29.77 2.02
CA ALA A 274 6.22 -28.52 2.32
C ALA A 274 7.14 -27.54 3.06
N ILE A 275 7.80 -27.99 4.12
CA ILE A 275 8.75 -27.15 4.88
C ILE A 275 9.98 -26.81 4.04
N GLY A 276 10.44 -27.74 3.19
CA GLY A 276 11.53 -27.49 2.25
C GLY A 276 11.23 -26.35 1.28
N ARG A 277 10.00 -26.26 0.76
CA ARG A 277 9.55 -25.12 -0.07
C ARG A 277 9.60 -23.80 0.72
N MET A 278 9.13 -23.80 1.98
CA MET A 278 9.20 -22.61 2.83
C MET A 278 10.64 -22.13 3.05
N ILE A 279 11.56 -23.07 3.38
CA ILE A 279 12.98 -22.77 3.55
C ILE A 279 13.54 -22.14 2.26
N ALA A 280 13.28 -22.75 1.11
CA ALA A 280 13.80 -22.28 -0.16
C ALA A 280 13.30 -20.84 -0.52
N ILE A 281 12.04 -20.49 -0.21
CA ILE A 281 11.53 -19.15 -0.39
C ILE A 281 12.27 -18.15 0.51
N VAL A 282 12.54 -18.51 1.76
CA VAL A 282 13.23 -17.63 2.72
C VAL A 282 14.72 -17.50 2.38
N GLU A 283 15.42 -18.60 2.09
CA GLU A 283 16.87 -18.61 1.80
C GLU A 283 17.21 -17.88 0.50
N ASN A 284 16.39 -18.06 -0.54
CA ASN A 284 16.61 -17.47 -1.86
C ASN A 284 15.92 -16.11 -2.05
N GLU A 285 15.39 -15.51 -0.96
CA GLU A 285 14.72 -14.18 -0.99
C GLU A 285 13.59 -14.07 -2.03
N LEU A 286 12.83 -15.17 -2.23
CA LEU A 286 11.76 -15.25 -3.21
C LEU A 286 10.44 -14.57 -2.77
N GLY A 287 10.49 -13.76 -1.72
CA GLY A 287 9.31 -13.07 -1.19
C GLY A 287 8.67 -12.13 -2.21
N TYR A 288 9.45 -11.30 -2.91
CA TYR A 288 8.90 -10.38 -3.90
C TYR A 288 8.24 -11.12 -5.08
N PRO A 289 8.88 -12.08 -5.76
CA PRO A 289 8.22 -12.86 -6.81
C PRO A 289 6.94 -13.57 -6.33
N LEU A 290 6.93 -14.04 -5.09
CA LEU A 290 5.74 -14.67 -4.50
C LEU A 290 4.58 -13.68 -4.36
N TYR A 291 4.85 -12.49 -3.81
CA TYR A 291 3.82 -11.46 -3.63
C TYR A 291 3.37 -10.84 -4.96
N GLU A 292 4.24 -10.77 -5.98
CA GLU A 292 3.82 -10.41 -7.34
C GLU A 292 2.85 -11.45 -7.93
N ALA A 293 3.12 -12.74 -7.74
CA ALA A 293 2.21 -13.81 -8.17
C ALA A 293 0.85 -13.73 -7.44
N VAL A 294 0.87 -13.44 -6.12
CA VAL A 294 -0.35 -13.19 -5.32
C VAL A 294 -1.11 -11.97 -5.84
N GLY A 295 -0.42 -10.86 -6.07
CA GLY A 295 -1.01 -9.65 -6.63
C GLY A 295 -1.59 -9.86 -8.02
N GLN A 296 -0.96 -10.67 -8.87
CA GLN A 296 -1.48 -11.03 -10.18
C GLN A 296 -2.75 -11.88 -10.06
N LEU A 297 -2.76 -12.88 -9.18
CA LEU A 297 -3.96 -13.68 -8.89
C LEU A 297 -5.13 -12.78 -8.46
N LYS A 298 -4.89 -11.87 -7.50
CA LYS A 298 -5.90 -10.90 -7.02
C LYS A 298 -6.46 -10.04 -8.17
N ARG A 299 -5.59 -9.50 -9.02
CA ARG A 299 -6.01 -8.71 -10.21
C ARG A 299 -6.85 -9.53 -11.17
N THR A 300 -6.45 -10.78 -11.44
CA THR A 300 -7.21 -11.68 -12.33
C THR A 300 -8.57 -12.00 -11.76
N LEU A 301 -8.66 -12.33 -10.46
CA LEU A 301 -9.93 -12.61 -9.78
C LEU A 301 -10.85 -11.39 -9.69
N SER A 302 -10.34 -10.17 -9.82
CA SER A 302 -11.17 -8.96 -9.90
C SER A 302 -11.98 -8.88 -11.21
N SER A 303 -11.52 -9.53 -12.28
CA SER A 303 -12.19 -9.53 -13.60
C SER A 303 -12.72 -10.90 -14.03
N GLN A 304 -12.16 -12.01 -13.53
CA GLN A 304 -12.50 -13.39 -13.90
C GLN A 304 -13.02 -14.18 -12.71
N GLU A 305 -13.90 -15.15 -12.95
CA GLU A 305 -14.46 -16.03 -11.90
C GLU A 305 -13.47 -17.11 -11.44
N HIS A 306 -12.51 -17.47 -12.29
CA HIS A 306 -11.49 -18.48 -12.05
C HIS A 306 -10.13 -17.94 -12.44
N ALA A 307 -9.09 -18.28 -11.67
CA ALA A 307 -7.72 -17.94 -11.99
C ALA A 307 -6.75 -18.98 -11.45
N SER A 308 -5.65 -19.21 -12.17
CA SER A 308 -4.56 -20.08 -11.73
C SER A 308 -3.52 -19.23 -11.00
N PHE A 309 -3.25 -19.57 -9.75
CA PHE A 309 -2.05 -19.09 -9.06
C PHE A 309 -0.85 -19.83 -9.64
N ARG A 310 0.14 -19.08 -10.09
CA ARG A 310 1.39 -19.64 -10.60
C ARG A 310 2.57 -18.90 -10.02
N PHE A 311 3.41 -19.64 -9.32
CA PHE A 311 4.69 -19.16 -8.82
C PHE A 311 5.80 -20.06 -9.33
N SER A 312 6.72 -19.49 -10.10
CA SER A 312 7.89 -20.18 -10.62
C SER A 312 9.12 -19.29 -10.41
N SER A 313 9.94 -19.60 -9.43
CA SER A 313 11.14 -18.84 -9.12
C SER A 313 12.10 -19.69 -8.25
N GLY A 314 13.42 -19.49 -8.44
CA GLY A 314 14.43 -20.19 -7.64
C GLY A 314 14.36 -21.72 -7.71
N GLY A 315 13.85 -22.29 -8.80
CA GLY A 315 13.66 -23.73 -8.96
C GLY A 315 12.43 -24.29 -8.24
N LEU A 316 11.59 -23.43 -7.68
CA LEU A 316 10.30 -23.79 -7.08
C LEU A 316 9.18 -23.52 -8.08
N GLU A 317 8.28 -24.47 -8.18
CA GLU A 317 7.02 -24.33 -8.92
C GLU A 317 5.85 -24.62 -7.97
N ILE A 318 4.91 -23.69 -7.89
CA ILE A 318 3.66 -23.83 -7.13
C ILE A 318 2.52 -23.41 -8.04
N GLU A 319 1.58 -24.31 -8.27
CA GLU A 319 0.37 -24.04 -9.02
C GLU A 319 -0.87 -24.39 -8.20
N ALA A 320 -1.91 -23.59 -8.30
CA ALA A 320 -3.22 -23.89 -7.70
C ALA A 320 -4.33 -23.13 -8.44
N GLU A 321 -5.48 -23.75 -8.58
CA GLU A 321 -6.69 -23.12 -9.11
C GLU A 321 -7.46 -22.44 -7.97
N VAL A 322 -7.93 -21.23 -8.22
CA VAL A 322 -8.69 -20.43 -7.24
C VAL A 322 -9.89 -19.81 -7.93
N THR A 323 -11.03 -19.87 -7.27
CA THR A 323 -12.25 -19.18 -7.70
C THR A 323 -12.38 -17.82 -6.99
N ARG A 324 -13.05 -16.87 -7.65
CA ARG A 324 -13.44 -15.60 -7.03
C ARG A 324 -14.23 -15.82 -5.74
N ALA A 325 -15.17 -16.78 -5.73
CA ALA A 325 -15.97 -17.10 -4.55
C ALA A 325 -15.14 -17.59 -3.36
N GLU A 326 -14.00 -18.28 -3.59
CA GLU A 326 -13.07 -18.65 -2.52
C GLU A 326 -12.35 -17.42 -1.98
N PHE A 327 -11.81 -16.60 -2.87
CA PHE A 327 -11.16 -15.35 -2.49
C PHE A 327 -12.10 -14.42 -1.70
N GLU A 328 -13.33 -14.22 -2.16
CA GLU A 328 -14.33 -13.40 -1.46
C GLU A 328 -14.67 -13.94 -0.07
N ARG A 329 -14.73 -15.28 0.11
CA ARG A 329 -14.89 -15.89 1.44
C ARG A 329 -13.70 -15.59 2.35
N TRP A 330 -12.47 -15.61 1.82
CA TRP A 330 -11.26 -15.35 2.61
C TRP A 330 -11.20 -13.91 3.12
N ILE A 331 -11.73 -12.95 2.37
CA ILE A 331 -11.74 -11.53 2.72
C ILE A 331 -13.06 -11.05 3.35
N ALA A 332 -14.07 -11.91 3.55
CA ALA A 332 -15.43 -11.51 3.97
C ALA A 332 -15.46 -10.69 5.27
N ASP A 333 -14.68 -11.09 6.28
CA ASP A 333 -14.59 -10.35 7.54
C ASP A 333 -13.93 -8.97 7.37
N ASP A 334 -12.93 -8.88 6.49
CA ASP A 334 -12.25 -7.63 6.18
C ASP A 334 -13.19 -6.68 5.43
N VAL A 335 -14.00 -7.21 4.49
CA VAL A 335 -15.03 -6.47 3.74
C VAL A 335 -16.12 -5.92 4.68
N ARG A 336 -16.60 -6.72 5.63
CA ARG A 336 -17.58 -6.25 6.65
C ARG A 336 -17.04 -5.08 7.47
N ARG A 337 -15.79 -5.14 7.91
CA ARG A 337 -15.15 -4.06 8.66
C ARG A 337 -14.96 -2.79 7.83
N ILE A 338 -14.72 -2.93 6.53
CA ILE A 338 -14.69 -1.82 5.58
C ILE A 338 -16.08 -1.17 5.51
N GLU A 339 -17.14 -1.95 5.39
CA GLU A 339 -18.52 -1.45 5.37
C GLU A 339 -18.90 -0.70 6.66
N GLU A 340 -18.53 -1.23 7.83
CA GLU A 340 -18.68 -0.57 9.13
C GLU A 340 -17.93 0.78 9.18
N THR A 341 -16.79 0.90 8.50
CA THR A 341 -16.02 2.16 8.43
C THR A 341 -16.71 3.20 7.52
N VAL A 342 -17.42 2.75 6.48
CA VAL A 342 -18.27 3.65 5.68
C VAL A 342 -19.38 4.24 6.55
N ASP A 343 -20.01 3.42 7.41
CA ASP A 343 -21.03 3.91 8.36
C ASP A 343 -20.45 4.96 9.32
N ASP A 344 -19.22 4.76 9.76
CA ASP A 344 -18.51 5.72 10.62
C ASP A 344 -18.26 7.06 9.91
N ALA A 345 -17.91 7.05 8.63
CA ALA A 345 -17.73 8.26 7.84
C ALA A 345 -19.04 9.04 7.68
N LEU A 346 -20.13 8.34 7.32
CA LEU A 346 -21.46 8.95 7.18
C LEU A 346 -21.95 9.54 8.51
N ARG A 347 -21.76 8.82 9.61
CA ARG A 347 -22.14 9.28 10.96
C ARG A 347 -21.37 10.52 11.39
N LYS A 348 -20.05 10.56 11.16
CA LYS A 348 -19.22 11.73 11.45
C LYS A 348 -19.60 12.94 10.59
N ALA A 349 -19.96 12.70 9.34
CA ALA A 349 -20.46 13.73 8.43
C ALA A 349 -21.90 14.17 8.76
N GLN A 350 -22.61 13.46 9.61
CA GLN A 350 -24.02 13.68 9.94
C GLN A 350 -24.95 13.62 8.70
N VAL A 351 -24.64 12.74 7.74
CA VAL A 351 -25.42 12.51 6.53
C VAL A 351 -25.93 11.08 6.44
N THR A 352 -27.05 10.90 5.76
CA THR A 352 -27.60 9.59 5.42
C THR A 352 -27.18 9.15 4.02
N GLU A 353 -27.33 7.87 3.69
CA GLU A 353 -27.07 7.33 2.34
C GLU A 353 -27.86 8.05 1.25
N GLY A 354 -29.11 8.45 1.55
CA GLY A 354 -29.98 9.15 0.60
C GLY A 354 -29.51 10.56 0.25
N GLN A 355 -28.67 11.17 1.08
CA GLN A 355 -28.10 12.50 0.89
C GLN A 355 -26.77 12.47 0.11
N ILE A 356 -26.22 11.30 -0.18
CA ILE A 356 -25.05 11.16 -1.03
C ILE A 356 -25.47 11.18 -2.49
N ASP A 357 -25.05 12.19 -3.23
CA ASP A 357 -25.37 12.36 -4.65
C ASP A 357 -24.42 11.57 -5.54
N ARG A 358 -23.15 11.43 -5.16
CA ARG A 358 -22.14 10.69 -5.90
C ARG A 358 -21.20 9.94 -4.95
N VAL A 359 -20.76 8.77 -5.40
CA VAL A 359 -19.73 7.97 -4.73
C VAL A 359 -18.55 7.85 -5.69
N PHE A 360 -17.41 8.35 -5.29
CA PHE A 360 -16.17 8.23 -6.08
C PHE A 360 -15.27 7.16 -5.49
N LEU A 361 -15.05 6.09 -6.26
CA LEU A 361 -14.18 4.98 -5.88
C LEU A 361 -12.81 5.18 -6.52
N THR A 362 -11.76 5.15 -5.70
CA THR A 362 -10.36 5.27 -6.15
C THR A 362 -9.48 4.19 -5.49
N GLY A 363 -8.29 3.98 -6.05
CA GLY A 363 -7.36 2.93 -5.61
C GLY A 363 -7.65 1.55 -6.18
N GLY A 364 -6.60 0.72 -6.27
CA GLY A 364 -6.66 -0.56 -6.99
C GLY A 364 -7.63 -1.60 -6.41
N SER A 365 -7.84 -1.60 -5.10
CA SER A 365 -8.75 -2.55 -4.45
C SER A 365 -10.24 -2.20 -4.64
N SER A 366 -10.57 -0.99 -5.13
CA SER A 366 -11.92 -0.61 -5.54
C SER A 366 -12.45 -1.45 -6.73
N LEU A 367 -11.54 -2.09 -7.47
CA LEU A 367 -11.87 -2.95 -8.60
C LEU A 367 -12.31 -4.37 -8.19
N ILE A 368 -12.16 -4.73 -6.92
CA ILE A 368 -12.61 -6.05 -6.41
C ILE A 368 -14.14 -6.05 -6.37
N PRO A 369 -14.82 -7.03 -7.02
CA PRO A 369 -16.28 -7.03 -7.16
C PRO A 369 -17.03 -6.91 -5.83
N THR A 370 -16.63 -7.64 -4.80
CA THR A 370 -17.29 -7.60 -3.49
C THR A 370 -17.13 -6.26 -2.78
N ILE A 371 -16.04 -5.52 -3.01
CA ILE A 371 -15.85 -4.14 -2.52
C ILE A 371 -16.79 -3.19 -3.24
N ARG A 372 -16.84 -3.25 -4.58
CA ARG A 372 -17.72 -2.40 -5.38
C ARG A 372 -19.20 -2.65 -5.05
N GLU A 373 -19.56 -3.89 -4.74
CA GLU A 373 -20.91 -4.30 -4.39
C GLU A 373 -21.44 -3.64 -3.11
N ILE A 374 -20.56 -3.32 -2.13
CA ILE A 374 -20.95 -2.54 -0.94
C ILE A 374 -21.61 -1.23 -1.38
N PHE A 375 -20.95 -0.50 -2.26
CA PHE A 375 -21.42 0.82 -2.70
C PHE A 375 -22.60 0.72 -3.64
N ARG A 376 -22.60 -0.27 -4.56
CA ARG A 376 -23.71 -0.50 -5.48
C ARG A 376 -25.01 -0.80 -4.75
N ARG A 377 -24.95 -1.65 -3.73
CA ARG A 377 -26.13 -2.03 -2.93
C ARG A 377 -26.67 -0.87 -2.10
N ARG A 378 -25.79 -0.01 -1.58
CA ARG A 378 -26.14 1.09 -0.66
C ARG A 378 -26.58 2.36 -1.39
N PHE A 379 -25.92 2.72 -2.48
CA PHE A 379 -26.10 4.01 -3.12
C PHE A 379 -26.71 3.94 -4.53
N GLY A 380 -26.76 2.75 -5.14
CA GLY A 380 -27.16 2.56 -6.53
C GLY A 380 -26.00 2.73 -7.50
N ASP A 381 -26.02 1.97 -8.61
CA ASP A 381 -24.92 1.96 -9.58
C ASP A 381 -24.79 3.31 -10.32
N GLU A 382 -25.88 4.02 -10.48
CA GLU A 382 -25.96 5.33 -11.14
C GLU A 382 -25.22 6.45 -10.40
N ARG A 383 -25.00 6.30 -9.11
CA ARG A 383 -24.24 7.27 -8.30
C ARG A 383 -22.75 6.97 -8.23
N ILE A 384 -22.34 5.78 -8.67
CA ILE A 384 -20.94 5.35 -8.58
C ILE A 384 -20.16 5.89 -9.76
N ALA A 385 -19.14 6.67 -9.47
CA ALA A 385 -18.14 7.13 -10.41
C ALA A 385 -16.79 6.50 -10.10
N SER A 386 -16.02 6.19 -11.13
CA SER A 386 -14.65 5.71 -11.03
C SER A 386 -13.81 6.36 -12.13
N GLY A 387 -12.49 6.44 -11.94
CA GLY A 387 -11.56 6.99 -12.92
C GLY A 387 -10.42 7.75 -12.25
N GLY A 388 -9.23 7.67 -12.86
CA GLY A 388 -8.03 8.28 -12.30
C GLY A 388 -7.56 7.64 -10.98
N GLU A 389 -7.82 6.34 -10.80
CA GLU A 389 -7.66 5.61 -9.54
C GLU A 389 -6.26 5.71 -8.93
N LEU A 390 -5.24 6.02 -9.74
CA LEU A 390 -3.86 6.13 -9.28
C LEU A 390 -3.33 7.57 -9.22
N THR A 391 -4.03 8.55 -9.77
CA THR A 391 -3.51 9.92 -9.95
C THR A 391 -4.41 11.02 -9.39
N SER A 392 -5.69 10.73 -9.14
CA SER A 392 -6.68 11.71 -8.65
C SER A 392 -6.26 12.36 -7.34
N ILE A 393 -5.66 11.60 -6.43
CA ILE A 393 -5.18 12.11 -5.13
C ILE A 393 -4.10 13.16 -5.35
N ALA A 394 -3.04 12.84 -6.10
CA ALA A 394 -1.94 13.76 -6.35
C ALA A 394 -2.39 15.03 -7.08
N HIS A 395 -3.29 14.86 -8.07
CA HIS A 395 -3.89 15.97 -8.80
C HIS A 395 -4.68 16.90 -7.88
N GLY A 396 -5.56 16.34 -7.06
CA GLY A 396 -6.38 17.15 -6.13
C GLY A 396 -5.56 17.78 -5.00
N LEU A 397 -4.51 17.11 -4.50
CA LEU A 397 -3.60 17.70 -3.52
C LEU A 397 -2.84 18.90 -4.10
N ALA A 398 -2.44 18.84 -5.38
CA ALA A 398 -1.84 19.98 -6.07
C ALA A 398 -2.83 21.15 -6.18
N MET A 399 -4.10 20.89 -6.52
CA MET A 399 -5.14 21.92 -6.54
C MET A 399 -5.39 22.54 -5.15
N ILE A 400 -5.47 21.73 -4.09
CA ILE A 400 -5.59 22.21 -2.70
C ILE A 400 -4.40 23.13 -2.34
N GLY A 401 -3.22 22.82 -2.88
CA GLY A 401 -2.02 23.63 -2.69
C GLY A 401 -2.13 25.05 -3.26
N GLU A 402 -3.04 25.31 -4.18
CA GLU A 402 -3.31 26.65 -4.77
C GLU A 402 -4.33 27.45 -3.97
N GLU A 403 -5.10 26.80 -3.09
CA GLU A 403 -6.14 27.47 -2.31
C GLU A 403 -5.54 28.45 -1.28
N ASP A 404 -6.11 29.65 -1.17
CA ASP A 404 -5.71 30.64 -0.18
C ASP A 404 -6.01 30.15 1.26
N ASN A 405 -7.04 29.31 1.42
CA ASN A 405 -7.51 28.78 2.69
C ASN A 405 -7.02 27.34 2.95
N ILE A 406 -5.81 27.02 2.53
CA ILE A 406 -5.24 25.66 2.66
C ILE A 406 -5.35 25.08 4.08
N LEU A 407 -5.36 25.92 5.11
CA LEU A 407 -5.47 25.49 6.50
C LEU A 407 -6.81 24.83 6.85
N ASP A 408 -7.86 25.07 6.06
CA ASP A 408 -9.16 24.41 6.24
C ASP A 408 -9.12 22.92 5.82
N TRP A 409 -8.07 22.51 5.08
CA TRP A 409 -7.85 21.17 4.57
C TRP A 409 -6.83 20.35 5.37
N VAL A 410 -6.05 21.03 6.22
CA VAL A 410 -4.96 20.37 6.98
C VAL A 410 -5.51 19.44 8.04
N ALA A 411 -4.93 18.23 8.13
CA ALA A 411 -5.34 17.14 9.02
C ALA A 411 -4.33 16.84 10.13
#